data_38dc09be37455a104bf254df4b5035d7
#
_entry.id   38dc09be37455a104bf254df4b5035d7
#
_cell.length_a   1.000
_cell.length_b   1.000
_cell.length_c   1.000
_cell.angle_alpha   90.00
_cell.angle_beta   90.00
_cell.angle_gamma   90.00
#
_symmetry.space_group_name_H-M   'P 1'
#
loop_
_entity.id
_entity.type
_entity.pdbx_description
1 polymer ?
#
loop_
_entity_poly.entity_id
_entity_poly.type
_entity_poly.pdbx_seq_one_letter_code
_entity_poly.pdbx_strand_id
1 'polypeptide(L)'
;MPNQLAFPFPQTQSFGVHDFIEAPANAEALAWIGRVADWPGGRLALFGEAGSGKTHLLHLFAARAGAVLVRGESVRGMGEPPNGPLAIDDAEAAEPEALLHVLNASAEAGATVLLAGRLPPARWDFVLPDLVSRLRAVVSVGLHAPDDALLRALLARLLAERQLVVAETVQEFLLARLPRTGAALREAATRLDQASLASGGRVTRAMAAAVLPMLE
;
A
#
# COMPACT_ATOMS: atom_id res chain seq x y z
N MET A 1 -15.80 26.24 30.69
CA MET A 1 -15.53 24.83 30.34
C MET A 1 -14.10 24.73 29.90
N PRO A 2 -13.21 23.94 30.54
CA PRO A 2 -11.85 23.83 30.09
C PRO A 2 -11.82 23.14 28.71
N ASN A 3 -11.17 23.77 27.74
CA ASN A 3 -10.90 23.22 26.41
C ASN A 3 -9.91 22.07 26.59
N GLN A 4 -10.37 20.85 26.41
CA GLN A 4 -9.51 19.67 26.40
C GLN A 4 -8.69 19.71 25.10
N LEU A 5 -7.39 19.98 25.22
CA LEU A 5 -6.48 19.94 24.10
C LEU A 5 -6.34 18.49 23.62
N ALA A 6 -6.81 18.21 22.42
CA ALA A 6 -6.55 16.95 21.75
C ALA A 6 -5.04 16.92 21.40
N PHE A 7 -4.29 16.02 22.03
CA PHE A 7 -2.91 15.74 21.62
C PHE A 7 -2.96 14.97 20.30
N PRO A 8 -2.38 15.49 19.21
CA PRO A 8 -2.23 14.73 17.99
C PRO A 8 -1.14 13.68 18.23
N PHE A 9 -1.53 12.45 18.56
CA PHE A 9 -0.62 11.33 18.42
C PHE A 9 -0.39 11.11 16.91
N PRO A 10 0.87 11.08 16.43
CA PRO A 10 1.13 10.68 15.08
C PRO A 10 0.61 9.24 14.92
N GLN A 11 -0.49 9.06 14.22
CA GLN A 11 -0.97 7.74 13.86
C GLN A 11 0.03 7.19 12.83
N THR A 12 0.97 6.40 13.31
CA THR A 12 1.78 5.54 12.44
C THR A 12 0.78 4.70 11.66
N GLN A 13 0.80 4.79 10.32
CA GLN A 13 -0.07 3.99 9.47
C GLN A 13 0.12 2.52 9.87
N SER A 14 -0.86 1.95 10.53
CA SER A 14 -0.87 0.53 10.85
C SER A 14 -1.16 -0.22 9.56
N PHE A 15 -0.15 -0.85 9.00
CA PHE A 15 -0.28 -1.82 7.93
C PHE A 15 -0.33 -3.24 8.52
N GLY A 16 -1.14 -3.43 9.55
CA GLY A 16 -1.28 -4.73 10.20
C GLY A 16 -1.81 -5.80 9.22
N VAL A 17 -1.42 -7.04 9.47
CA VAL A 17 -1.90 -8.22 8.71
C VAL A 17 -3.43 -8.28 8.71
N HIS A 18 -4.06 -7.74 9.76
CA HIS A 18 -5.52 -7.68 9.91
C HIS A 18 -6.16 -6.53 9.13
N ASP A 19 -5.38 -5.58 8.59
CA ASP A 19 -5.91 -4.36 7.96
C ASP A 19 -6.18 -4.55 6.46
N PHE A 20 -5.92 -5.73 5.92
CA PHE A 20 -6.15 -6.04 4.50
C PHE A 20 -7.52 -6.70 4.30
N ILE A 21 -8.29 -6.19 3.35
CA ILE A 21 -9.56 -6.77 2.92
C ILE A 21 -9.30 -7.52 1.62
N GLU A 22 -9.47 -8.85 1.65
CA GLU A 22 -9.42 -9.67 0.45
C GLU A 22 -10.62 -9.39 -0.44
N ALA A 23 -10.34 -9.17 -1.72
CA ALA A 23 -11.33 -8.90 -2.75
C ALA A 23 -10.85 -9.46 -4.09
N PRO A 24 -11.74 -9.66 -5.07
CA PRO A 24 -11.34 -10.15 -6.41
C PRO A 24 -10.19 -9.34 -7.03
N ALA A 25 -10.14 -8.03 -6.76
CA ALA A 25 -9.11 -7.13 -7.27
C ALA A 25 -7.69 -7.41 -6.76
N ASN A 26 -7.53 -8.14 -5.65
CA ASN A 26 -6.24 -8.40 -4.99
C ASN A 26 -6.02 -9.88 -4.58
N ALA A 27 -6.99 -10.75 -4.81
CA ALA A 27 -6.96 -12.14 -4.35
C ALA A 27 -5.75 -12.92 -4.92
N GLU A 28 -5.42 -12.73 -6.19
CA GLU A 28 -4.27 -13.37 -6.82
C GLU A 28 -2.95 -12.93 -6.17
N ALA A 29 -2.78 -11.63 -5.94
CA ALA A 29 -1.58 -11.09 -5.29
C ALA A 29 -1.43 -11.60 -3.85
N LEU A 30 -2.53 -11.69 -3.11
CA LEU A 30 -2.54 -12.29 -1.77
C LEU A 30 -2.14 -13.76 -1.79
N ALA A 31 -2.68 -14.53 -2.74
CA ALA A 31 -2.36 -15.95 -2.90
C ALA A 31 -0.86 -16.15 -3.19
N TRP A 32 -0.25 -15.29 -4.02
CA TRP A 32 1.18 -15.33 -4.28
C TRP A 32 2.02 -14.93 -3.05
N ILE A 33 1.63 -13.87 -2.33
CA ILE A 33 2.31 -13.45 -1.09
C ILE A 33 2.20 -14.52 0.00
N GLY A 34 1.13 -15.31 0.01
CA GLY A 34 0.97 -16.44 0.92
C GLY A 34 1.88 -17.63 0.62
N ARG A 35 2.46 -17.71 -0.58
CA ARG A 35 3.27 -18.84 -1.08
C ARG A 35 4.67 -18.40 -1.51
N VAL A 36 5.38 -17.70 -0.64
CA VAL A 36 6.72 -17.14 -0.94
C VAL A 36 7.71 -18.20 -1.42
N ALA A 37 7.61 -19.44 -0.91
CA ALA A 37 8.46 -20.55 -1.31
C ALA A 37 8.28 -20.94 -2.81
N ASP A 38 7.13 -20.60 -3.41
CA ASP A 38 6.82 -20.93 -4.81
C ASP A 38 7.28 -19.84 -5.79
N TRP A 39 7.90 -18.76 -5.31
CA TRP A 39 8.34 -17.67 -6.19
C TRP A 39 9.52 -18.10 -7.04
N PRO A 40 9.41 -18.08 -8.38
CA PRO A 40 10.51 -18.45 -9.26
C PRO A 40 11.74 -17.59 -9.04
N GLY A 41 12.86 -18.21 -8.72
CA GLY A 41 14.11 -17.51 -8.37
C GLY A 41 14.00 -16.60 -7.14
N GLY A 42 13.02 -16.84 -6.24
CA GLY A 42 12.78 -16.06 -5.05
C GLY A 42 12.22 -14.65 -5.32
N ARG A 43 11.63 -14.39 -6.49
CA ARG A 43 11.21 -13.04 -6.89
C ARG A 43 9.76 -12.99 -7.34
N LEU A 44 9.08 -11.91 -6.93
CA LEU A 44 7.74 -11.58 -7.38
C LEU A 44 7.63 -10.08 -7.63
N ALA A 45 6.81 -9.67 -8.57
CA ALA A 45 6.49 -8.27 -8.80
C ALA A 45 4.99 -8.03 -8.75
N LEU A 46 4.60 -6.95 -8.08
CA LEU A 46 3.24 -6.42 -8.08
C LEU A 46 3.18 -5.21 -9.00
N PHE A 47 2.17 -5.12 -9.85
CA PHE A 47 2.00 -3.94 -10.68
C PHE A 47 0.54 -3.48 -10.70
N GLY A 48 0.31 -2.20 -11.00
CA GLY A 48 -1.03 -1.61 -11.08
C GLY A 48 -1.01 -0.10 -10.84
N GLU A 49 -2.14 0.52 -11.11
CA GLU A 49 -2.32 1.96 -10.96
C GLU A 49 -2.06 2.47 -9.53
N ALA A 50 -1.87 3.78 -9.41
CA ALA A 50 -1.77 4.42 -8.10
C ALA A 50 -3.04 4.13 -7.27
N GLY A 51 -2.85 3.79 -6.00
CA GLY A 51 -3.96 3.47 -5.10
C GLY A 51 -4.53 2.04 -5.22
N SER A 52 -4.00 1.17 -6.09
CA SER A 52 -4.43 -0.24 -6.20
C SER A 52 -4.09 -1.12 -4.99
N GLY A 53 -3.26 -0.64 -4.04
CA GLY A 53 -2.92 -1.36 -2.83
C GLY A 53 -1.52 -2.01 -2.80
N LYS A 54 -0.66 -1.77 -3.81
CA LYS A 54 0.70 -2.33 -3.87
C LYS A 54 1.50 -2.11 -2.59
N THR A 55 1.64 -0.85 -2.18
CA THR A 55 2.37 -0.47 -0.97
C THR A 55 1.84 -1.20 0.28
N HIS A 56 0.51 -1.38 0.38
CA HIS A 56 -0.08 -2.13 1.48
C HIS A 56 0.34 -3.60 1.47
N LEU A 57 0.36 -4.23 0.29
CA LEU A 57 0.82 -5.62 0.14
C LEU A 57 2.31 -5.77 0.41
N LEU A 58 3.14 -4.77 0.09
CA LEU A 58 4.56 -4.74 0.48
C LEU A 58 4.71 -4.71 2.00
N HIS A 59 3.95 -3.88 2.70
CA HIS A 59 3.94 -3.86 4.17
C HIS A 59 3.46 -5.19 4.76
N LEU A 60 2.43 -5.80 4.18
CA LEU A 60 1.95 -7.12 4.59
C LEU A 60 3.03 -8.19 4.44
N PHE A 61 3.73 -8.22 3.32
CA PHE A 61 4.87 -9.10 3.09
C PHE A 61 6.00 -8.81 4.08
N ALA A 62 6.36 -7.55 4.27
CA ALA A 62 7.40 -7.15 5.22
C ALA A 62 7.09 -7.62 6.65
N ALA A 63 5.84 -7.44 7.09
CA ALA A 63 5.43 -7.89 8.42
C ALA A 63 5.44 -9.42 8.58
N ARG A 64 5.08 -10.18 7.53
CA ARG A 64 5.03 -11.65 7.57
C ARG A 64 6.38 -12.31 7.42
N ALA A 65 7.22 -11.80 6.51
CA ALA A 65 8.49 -12.38 6.15
C ALA A 65 9.69 -11.76 6.90
N GLY A 66 9.47 -10.70 7.69
CA GLY A 66 10.56 -9.92 8.29
C GLY A 66 11.37 -9.16 7.23
N ALA A 67 10.73 -8.76 6.11
CA ALA A 67 11.42 -8.11 5.01
C ALA A 67 11.75 -6.64 5.34
N VAL A 68 12.91 -6.19 4.89
CA VAL A 68 13.22 -4.77 4.84
C VAL A 68 12.41 -4.14 3.70
N LEU A 69 11.71 -3.04 3.99
CA LEU A 69 10.96 -2.29 3.00
C LEU A 69 11.69 -0.99 2.65
N VAL A 70 11.96 -0.79 1.37
CA VAL A 70 12.63 0.41 0.85
C VAL A 70 11.85 0.96 -0.36
N ARG A 71 12.12 2.22 -0.71
CA ARG A 71 11.67 2.80 -1.99
C ARG A 71 12.73 2.62 -3.06
N GLY A 72 12.31 2.53 -4.33
CA GLY A 72 13.23 2.39 -5.46
C GLY A 72 14.32 3.45 -5.47
N GLU A 73 13.98 4.71 -5.25
CA GLU A 73 14.94 5.83 -5.18
C GLU A 73 16.02 5.65 -4.09
N SER A 74 15.71 4.91 -3.03
CA SER A 74 16.60 4.69 -1.87
C SER A 74 17.54 3.50 -2.08
N VAL A 75 17.34 2.69 -3.09
CA VAL A 75 18.13 1.47 -3.35
C VAL A 75 19.62 1.81 -3.52
N ARG A 76 19.94 2.91 -4.21
CA ARG A 76 21.32 3.38 -4.41
C ARG A 76 22.08 3.65 -3.10
N GLY A 77 21.39 4.15 -2.09
CA GLY A 77 21.98 4.50 -0.79
C GLY A 77 22.01 3.35 0.22
N MET A 78 21.50 2.18 -0.14
CA MET A 78 21.36 1.06 0.78
C MET A 78 22.68 0.36 1.14
N GLY A 79 23.74 0.55 0.33
CA GLY A 79 25.01 -0.16 0.53
C GLY A 79 24.87 -1.66 0.26
N GLU A 80 25.31 -2.50 1.20
CA GLU A 80 25.10 -3.95 1.08
C GLU A 80 23.62 -4.29 1.26
N PRO A 81 23.02 -5.09 0.36
CA PRO A 81 21.66 -5.58 0.51
C PRO A 81 21.48 -6.37 1.80
N PRO A 82 20.30 -6.30 2.44
CA PRO A 82 20.05 -7.04 3.66
C PRO A 82 20.18 -8.57 3.41
N ASN A 83 20.75 -9.29 4.37
CA ASN A 83 20.82 -10.75 4.35
C ASN A 83 19.45 -11.37 4.67
N GLY A 84 18.42 -11.05 3.87
CA GLY A 84 17.07 -11.53 4.13
C GLY A 84 16.05 -10.99 3.14
N PRO A 85 14.76 -11.26 3.37
CA PRO A 85 13.69 -10.80 2.49
C PRO A 85 13.70 -9.29 2.31
N LEU A 86 13.42 -8.83 1.08
CA LEU A 86 13.41 -7.42 0.71
C LEU A 86 12.13 -7.07 -0.04
N ALA A 87 11.56 -5.92 0.25
CA ALA A 87 10.44 -5.33 -0.47
C ALA A 87 10.86 -3.97 -1.03
N ILE A 88 10.63 -3.73 -2.32
CA ILE A 88 10.99 -2.48 -2.99
C ILE A 88 9.73 -1.86 -3.60
N ASP A 89 9.31 -0.71 -3.05
CA ASP A 89 8.19 0.08 -3.58
C ASP A 89 8.68 1.05 -4.64
N ASP A 90 7.85 1.33 -5.66
CA ASP A 90 8.21 2.15 -6.83
C ASP A 90 9.56 1.72 -7.43
N ALA A 91 9.74 0.41 -7.64
CA ALA A 91 11.03 -0.18 -8.04
C ALA A 91 11.52 0.30 -9.42
N GLU A 92 10.61 0.77 -10.29
CA GLU A 92 10.94 1.43 -11.55
C GLU A 92 11.71 2.75 -11.40
N ALA A 93 11.68 3.36 -10.20
CA ALA A 93 12.44 4.58 -9.90
C ALA A 93 13.85 4.30 -9.35
N ALA A 94 14.24 3.03 -9.26
CA ALA A 94 15.56 2.66 -8.78
C ALA A 94 16.65 3.00 -9.82
N GLU A 95 17.83 3.29 -9.32
CA GLU A 95 19.02 3.39 -10.17
C GLU A 95 19.37 2.00 -10.72
N PRO A 96 19.57 1.84 -12.05
CA PRO A 96 19.65 0.53 -12.71
C PRO A 96 20.74 -0.39 -12.16
N GLU A 97 21.95 0.14 -11.97
CA GLU A 97 23.10 -0.61 -11.47
C GLU A 97 22.88 -1.06 -10.01
N ALA A 98 22.30 -0.19 -9.19
CA ALA A 98 22.02 -0.51 -7.80
C ALA A 98 20.92 -1.59 -7.71
N LEU A 99 19.86 -1.50 -8.52
CA LEU A 99 18.81 -2.52 -8.56
C LEU A 99 19.37 -3.87 -9.02
N LEU A 100 20.20 -3.87 -10.07
CA LEU A 100 20.86 -5.09 -10.54
C LEU A 100 21.73 -5.71 -9.44
N HIS A 101 22.54 -4.90 -8.75
CA HIS A 101 23.37 -5.36 -7.64
C HIS A 101 22.54 -6.01 -6.54
N VAL A 102 21.47 -5.36 -6.10
CA VAL A 102 20.54 -5.88 -5.08
C VAL A 102 19.91 -7.21 -5.51
N LEU A 103 19.44 -7.30 -6.77
CA LEU A 103 18.86 -8.54 -7.28
C LEU A 103 19.88 -9.68 -7.35
N ASN A 104 21.16 -9.39 -7.66
CA ASN A 104 22.23 -10.39 -7.68
C ASN A 104 22.56 -10.87 -6.26
N ALA A 105 22.84 -9.95 -5.36
CA ALA A 105 23.19 -10.27 -3.98
C ALA A 105 22.05 -11.04 -3.27
N SER A 106 20.79 -10.65 -3.49
CA SER A 106 19.64 -11.38 -2.95
C SER A 106 19.56 -12.81 -3.50
N ALA A 107 19.88 -13.02 -4.80
CA ALA A 107 19.90 -14.36 -5.38
C ALA A 107 21.02 -15.23 -4.80
N GLU A 108 22.21 -14.68 -4.62
CA GLU A 108 23.36 -15.35 -4.00
C GLU A 108 23.09 -15.74 -2.55
N ALA A 109 22.39 -14.87 -1.81
CA ALA A 109 21.97 -15.11 -0.43
C ALA A 109 20.74 -16.03 -0.31
N GLY A 110 20.10 -16.43 -1.42
CA GLY A 110 18.83 -17.16 -1.39
C GLY A 110 17.66 -16.35 -0.78
N ALA A 111 17.80 -15.03 -0.75
CA ALA A 111 16.79 -14.13 -0.19
C ALA A 111 15.67 -13.84 -1.19
N THR A 112 14.45 -13.62 -0.67
CA THR A 112 13.29 -13.30 -1.49
C THR A 112 13.15 -11.80 -1.71
N VAL A 113 12.72 -11.40 -2.91
CA VAL A 113 12.51 -9.99 -3.27
C VAL A 113 11.11 -9.78 -3.84
N LEU A 114 10.36 -8.88 -3.20
CA LEU A 114 9.07 -8.39 -3.69
C LEU A 114 9.24 -6.99 -4.27
N LEU A 115 8.98 -6.85 -5.56
CA LEU A 115 9.02 -5.58 -6.27
C LEU A 115 7.61 -5.02 -6.43
N ALA A 116 7.45 -3.71 -6.41
CA ALA A 116 6.22 -3.06 -6.82
C ALA A 116 6.47 -1.91 -7.78
N GLY A 117 5.59 -1.76 -8.77
CA GLY A 117 5.66 -0.71 -9.77
C GLY A 117 4.31 -0.43 -10.42
N ARG A 118 4.27 0.58 -11.29
CA ARG A 118 3.04 0.91 -12.04
C ARG A 118 2.78 -0.05 -13.18
N LEU A 119 3.83 -0.48 -13.85
CA LEU A 119 3.83 -1.41 -14.96
C LEU A 119 4.53 -2.71 -14.57
N PRO A 120 4.30 -3.82 -15.32
CA PRO A 120 5.11 -5.04 -15.14
C PRO A 120 6.60 -4.73 -15.36
N PRO A 121 7.53 -5.38 -14.63
CA PRO A 121 8.97 -5.13 -14.73
C PRO A 121 9.53 -5.22 -16.14
N ALA A 122 8.97 -6.07 -16.98
CA ALA A 122 9.35 -6.19 -18.40
C ALA A 122 9.08 -4.93 -19.24
N ARG A 123 8.31 -3.98 -18.71
CA ARG A 123 7.95 -2.70 -19.34
C ARG A 123 8.58 -1.48 -18.67
N TRP A 124 9.43 -1.68 -17.66
CA TRP A 124 10.17 -0.58 -17.07
C TRP A 124 11.23 -0.06 -18.04
N ASP A 125 11.46 1.24 -18.01
CA ASP A 125 12.35 1.93 -18.98
C ASP A 125 13.83 1.82 -18.57
N PHE A 126 14.29 0.59 -18.35
CA PHE A 126 15.69 0.30 -18.09
C PHE A 126 16.41 -0.11 -19.38
N VAL A 127 17.62 0.42 -19.56
CA VAL A 127 18.46 0.13 -20.75
C VAL A 127 19.61 -0.85 -20.44
N LEU A 128 19.87 -1.16 -19.16
CA LEU A 128 20.95 -2.09 -18.76
C LEU A 128 20.55 -3.53 -19.13
N PRO A 129 21.24 -4.19 -20.10
CA PRO A 129 20.77 -5.45 -20.68
C PRO A 129 20.58 -6.57 -19.65
N ASP A 130 21.50 -6.70 -18.69
CA ASP A 130 21.45 -7.72 -17.65
C ASP A 130 20.25 -7.52 -16.73
N LEU A 131 19.97 -6.27 -16.34
CA LEU A 131 18.80 -5.93 -15.53
C LEU A 131 17.51 -6.24 -16.28
N VAL A 132 17.39 -5.80 -17.54
CA VAL A 132 16.22 -6.07 -18.39
C VAL A 132 15.95 -7.56 -18.53
N SER A 133 17.00 -8.36 -18.76
CA SER A 133 16.89 -9.82 -18.86
C SER A 133 16.33 -10.43 -17.57
N ARG A 134 16.84 -10.00 -16.40
CA ARG A 134 16.38 -10.50 -15.10
C ARG A 134 14.93 -10.08 -14.80
N LEU A 135 14.59 -8.82 -15.07
CA LEU A 135 13.24 -8.30 -14.83
C LEU A 135 12.18 -8.98 -15.70
N ARG A 136 12.52 -9.37 -16.93
CA ARG A 136 11.64 -10.16 -17.80
C ARG A 136 11.33 -11.56 -17.27
N ALA A 137 12.21 -12.12 -16.47
CA ALA A 137 12.04 -13.44 -15.86
C ALA A 137 11.22 -13.39 -14.56
N VAL A 138 10.93 -12.20 -14.00
CA VAL A 138 10.15 -12.06 -12.78
C VAL A 138 8.68 -12.30 -13.05
N VAL A 139 8.06 -13.20 -12.27
CA VAL A 139 6.61 -13.37 -12.26
C VAL A 139 5.95 -12.09 -11.79
N SER A 140 4.98 -11.62 -12.55
CA SER A 140 4.32 -10.34 -12.29
C SER A 140 2.82 -10.54 -12.09
N VAL A 141 2.29 -9.98 -11.01
CA VAL A 141 0.88 -10.05 -10.64
C VAL A 141 0.27 -8.65 -10.65
N GLY A 142 -0.81 -8.51 -11.42
CA GLY A 142 -1.54 -7.24 -11.52
C GLY A 142 -2.49 -7.03 -10.35
N LEU A 143 -2.52 -5.80 -9.84
CA LEU A 143 -3.57 -5.34 -8.93
C LEU A 143 -4.52 -4.42 -9.69
N HIS A 144 -5.80 -4.73 -9.62
CA HIS A 144 -6.84 -3.90 -10.19
C HIS A 144 -7.24 -2.77 -9.24
N ALA A 145 -7.84 -1.72 -9.82
CA ALA A 145 -8.44 -0.67 -9.00
C ALA A 145 -9.52 -1.29 -8.08
N PRO A 146 -9.65 -0.80 -6.84
CA PRO A 146 -10.67 -1.29 -5.93
C PRO A 146 -12.07 -1.04 -6.51
N ASP A 147 -12.92 -2.05 -6.45
CA ASP A 147 -14.33 -1.93 -6.81
C ASP A 147 -15.15 -1.25 -5.71
N ASP A 148 -16.42 -0.94 -5.99
CA ASP A 148 -17.30 -0.28 -5.03
C ASP A 148 -17.53 -1.10 -3.76
N ALA A 149 -17.56 -2.41 -3.88
CA ALA A 149 -17.75 -3.30 -2.74
C ALA A 149 -16.55 -3.24 -1.78
N LEU A 150 -15.34 -3.29 -2.33
CA LEU A 150 -14.11 -3.17 -1.55
C LEU A 150 -13.99 -1.79 -0.90
N LEU A 151 -14.30 -0.70 -1.65
CA LEU A 151 -14.24 0.66 -1.10
C LEU A 151 -15.27 0.86 0.04
N ARG A 152 -16.49 0.32 -0.09
CA ARG A 152 -17.49 0.34 0.99
C ARG A 152 -17.02 -0.42 2.22
N ALA A 153 -16.55 -1.64 2.04
CA ALA A 153 -16.05 -2.46 3.12
C ALA A 153 -14.87 -1.79 3.84
N LEU A 154 -13.95 -1.20 3.09
CA LEU A 154 -12.79 -0.50 3.63
C LEU A 154 -13.21 0.75 4.41
N LEU A 155 -14.12 1.58 3.87
CA LEU A 155 -14.62 2.76 4.58
C LEU A 155 -15.34 2.38 5.88
N ALA A 156 -16.26 1.42 5.82
CA ALA A 156 -16.99 0.94 7.00
C ALA A 156 -16.03 0.47 8.10
N ARG A 157 -15.00 -0.29 7.73
CA ARG A 157 -13.97 -0.75 8.64
C ARG A 157 -13.17 0.39 9.25
N LEU A 158 -12.66 1.32 8.43
CA LEU A 158 -11.89 2.48 8.90
C LEU A 158 -12.65 3.36 9.88
N LEU A 159 -13.97 3.48 9.68
CA LEU A 159 -14.87 4.18 10.60
C LEU A 159 -15.08 3.40 11.91
N ALA A 160 -15.27 2.08 11.82
CA ALA A 160 -15.44 1.20 12.99
C ALA A 160 -14.19 1.17 13.88
N GLU A 161 -12.99 1.10 13.31
CA GLU A 161 -11.71 1.17 14.03
C GLU A 161 -11.54 2.45 14.86
N ARG A 162 -12.18 3.54 14.41
CA ARG A 162 -12.23 4.84 15.11
C ARG A 162 -13.47 5.02 15.97
N GLN A 163 -14.30 3.97 16.10
CA GLN A 163 -15.57 4.02 16.83
C GLN A 163 -16.53 5.11 16.33
N LEU A 164 -16.41 5.48 15.05
CA LEU A 164 -17.27 6.48 14.41
C LEU A 164 -18.56 5.84 13.93
N VAL A 165 -19.69 6.30 14.48
CA VAL A 165 -21.01 5.93 13.99
C VAL A 165 -21.43 6.90 12.89
N VAL A 166 -21.36 6.45 11.65
CA VAL A 166 -21.66 7.25 10.45
C VAL A 166 -22.81 6.63 9.69
N ALA A 167 -23.87 7.40 9.44
CA ALA A 167 -25.04 6.94 8.69
C ALA A 167 -24.63 6.48 7.27
N GLU A 168 -25.26 5.43 6.76
CA GLU A 168 -24.98 4.86 5.44
C GLU A 168 -25.06 5.91 4.32
N THR A 169 -26.07 6.79 4.37
CA THR A 169 -26.22 7.91 3.42
C THR A 169 -25.04 8.88 3.41
N VAL A 170 -24.33 9.03 4.54
CA VAL A 170 -23.12 9.85 4.64
C VAL A 170 -21.91 9.08 4.10
N GLN A 171 -21.83 7.76 4.33
CA GLN A 171 -20.79 6.91 3.74
C GLN A 171 -20.90 6.89 2.21
N GLU A 172 -22.11 6.73 1.67
CA GLU A 172 -22.35 6.81 0.21
C GLU A 172 -22.00 8.17 -0.38
N PHE A 173 -22.33 9.26 0.37
CA PHE A 173 -21.96 10.61 -0.03
C PHE A 173 -20.45 10.78 -0.14
N LEU A 174 -19.67 10.21 0.76
CA LEU A 174 -18.18 10.20 0.74
C LEU A 174 -17.66 9.37 -0.43
N LEU A 175 -18.14 8.13 -0.58
CA LEU A 175 -17.68 7.21 -1.64
C LEU A 175 -17.94 7.75 -3.05
N ALA A 176 -19.01 8.53 -3.24
CA ALA A 176 -19.32 9.15 -4.52
C ALA A 176 -18.40 10.33 -4.89
N ARG A 177 -17.61 10.86 -3.94
CA ARG A 177 -16.81 12.10 -4.12
C ARG A 177 -15.34 11.94 -3.82
N LEU A 178 -14.96 10.95 -3.04
CA LEU A 178 -13.56 10.68 -2.73
C LEU A 178 -12.86 10.01 -3.91
N PRO A 179 -11.56 10.28 -4.09
CA PRO A 179 -10.74 9.46 -4.97
C PRO A 179 -10.87 7.98 -4.62
N ARG A 180 -10.97 7.12 -5.63
CA ARG A 180 -11.20 5.68 -5.48
C ARG A 180 -9.93 4.95 -5.01
N THR A 181 -9.38 5.38 -3.90
CA THR A 181 -8.15 4.84 -3.31
C THR A 181 -8.28 4.60 -1.82
N GLY A 182 -7.63 3.56 -1.31
CA GLY A 182 -7.61 3.32 0.14
C GLY A 182 -6.93 4.44 0.93
N ALA A 183 -6.02 5.19 0.31
CA ALA A 183 -5.37 6.34 0.93
C ALA A 183 -6.38 7.47 1.20
N ALA A 184 -7.20 7.82 0.20
CA ALA A 184 -8.23 8.85 0.34
C ALA A 184 -9.27 8.48 1.41
N LEU A 185 -9.67 7.20 1.47
CA LEU A 185 -10.61 6.73 2.50
C LEU A 185 -10.01 6.79 3.90
N ARG A 186 -8.73 6.42 4.07
CA ARG A 186 -8.04 6.53 5.37
C ARG A 186 -7.93 7.97 5.83
N GLU A 187 -7.54 8.86 4.95
CA GLU A 187 -7.43 10.29 5.25
C GLU A 187 -8.80 10.88 5.62
N ALA A 188 -9.85 10.56 4.86
CA ALA A 188 -11.20 10.99 5.17
C ALA A 188 -11.66 10.49 6.56
N ALA A 189 -11.42 9.22 6.88
CA ALA A 189 -11.76 8.67 8.19
C ALA A 189 -11.00 9.37 9.33
N THR A 190 -9.72 9.67 9.14
CA THR A 190 -8.89 10.40 10.11
C THR A 190 -9.42 11.81 10.35
N ARG A 191 -9.79 12.54 9.30
CA ARG A 191 -10.32 13.90 9.42
C ARG A 191 -11.72 13.93 10.05
N LEU A 192 -12.54 12.93 9.72
CA LEU A 192 -13.85 12.79 10.36
C LEU A 192 -13.73 12.51 11.86
N ASP A 193 -12.75 11.72 12.27
CA ASP A 193 -12.46 11.44 13.67
C ASP A 193 -12.05 12.73 14.40
N GLN A 194 -11.12 13.49 13.84
CA GLN A 194 -10.71 14.79 14.40
C GLN A 194 -11.89 15.78 14.51
N ALA A 195 -12.72 15.87 13.47
CA ALA A 195 -13.88 16.74 13.47
C ALA A 195 -14.95 16.31 14.48
N SER A 196 -15.17 15.00 14.64
CA SER A 196 -16.09 14.43 15.63
C SER A 196 -15.62 14.72 17.05
N LEU A 197 -14.34 14.54 17.34
CA LEU A 197 -13.72 14.86 18.63
C LEU A 197 -13.85 16.36 18.97
N ALA A 198 -13.60 17.23 18.00
CA ALA A 198 -13.68 18.68 18.18
C ALA A 198 -15.11 19.17 18.45
N SER A 199 -16.12 18.53 17.85
CA SER A 199 -17.53 18.89 18.01
C SER A 199 -18.24 18.15 19.15
N GLY A 200 -17.64 17.09 19.68
CA GLY A 200 -18.24 16.20 20.68
C GLY A 200 -19.51 15.49 20.20
N GLY A 201 -19.69 15.34 18.87
CA GLY A 201 -20.92 14.88 18.27
C GLY A 201 -20.77 13.78 17.22
N ARG A 202 -21.92 13.28 16.74
CA ARG A 202 -21.98 12.31 15.65
C ARG A 202 -21.52 12.95 14.34
N VAL A 203 -20.90 12.14 13.47
CA VAL A 203 -20.52 12.56 12.12
C VAL A 203 -21.77 12.94 11.32
N THR A 204 -21.78 14.17 10.83
CA THR A 204 -22.88 14.70 10.02
C THR A 204 -22.45 14.82 8.55
N ARG A 205 -23.44 14.97 7.66
CA ARG A 205 -23.16 15.24 6.23
C ARG A 205 -22.40 16.55 6.02
N ALA A 206 -22.63 17.55 6.86
CA ALA A 206 -21.91 18.83 6.80
C ALA A 206 -20.42 18.63 7.13
N MET A 207 -20.11 17.82 8.16
CA MET A 207 -18.72 17.45 8.49
C MET A 207 -18.07 16.68 7.35
N ALA A 208 -18.79 15.71 6.76
CA ALA A 208 -18.31 14.96 5.62
C ALA A 208 -18.03 15.87 4.40
N ALA A 209 -18.89 16.87 4.14
CA ALA A 209 -18.68 17.83 3.09
C ALA A 209 -17.48 18.75 3.34
N ALA A 210 -17.21 19.11 4.60
CA ALA A 210 -16.06 19.95 4.97
C ALA A 210 -14.71 19.22 4.84
N VAL A 211 -14.70 17.89 4.91
CA VAL A 211 -13.48 17.07 4.76
C VAL A 211 -13.06 16.91 3.29
N LEU A 212 -14.00 16.91 2.35
CA LEU A 212 -13.76 16.63 0.92
C LEU A 212 -12.78 17.60 0.23
N PRO A 213 -12.88 18.94 0.37
CA PRO A 213 -12.02 19.88 -0.36
C PRO A 213 -10.53 19.81 -0.02
N MET A 214 -10.19 19.10 1.04
CA MET A 214 -8.80 18.94 1.50
C MET A 214 -8.15 17.65 0.99
N LEU A 215 -8.84 16.90 0.12
CA LEU A 215 -8.44 15.57 -0.37
C LEU A 215 -8.21 15.53 -1.89
N GLU A 216 -8.27 16.70 -2.52
CA GLU A 216 -7.92 16.92 -3.94
C GLU A 216 -6.37 17.16 -4.11
#